data_7600a04fe77c3feb0a6e71a046dbfcdc
#
_entry.id   7600a04fe77c3feb0a6e71a046dbfcdc
#
_cell.length_a   1.000
_cell.length_b   1.000
_cell.length_c   1.000
_cell.angle_alpha   90.00
_cell.angle_beta   90.00
_cell.angle_gamma   90.00
#
_symmetry.space_group_name_H-M   'P 1'
#
loop_
_entity.id
_entity.type
_entity.pdbx_description
1 polymer ?
#
loop_
_entity_poly.entity_id
_entity_poly.type
_entity_poly.pdbx_seq_one_letter_code
_entity_poly.pdbx_strand_id
1 'polypeptide(L)'
;MRIRYIPADPAGNLTGLVLTHVSQEMRPALAARLMAVCPEGFEQIAFIDEDSLTGPLPRMEMMGGEFCGNASRAFGWYAAQRRGRGETALCVSVSGAAAPVRVQLDTARGCAYADMPLPCGCVRIGAAGRAADVVRMEGIDHAVVTEEAPSEALARAVLAAMPPAPAQGVLFVGGCRMTPFVYVAATGTGVWESSCGSGSVALAWLLCRERDDGMHAFAFDEPGGRIEVRAQVERGHVTRAMMGGCVRIGGEKTVDIPD
;
A
#
# COMPACT_ATOMS: atom_id res chain seq x y z
N MET A 1 -12.80 -21.76 14.73
CA MET A 1 -11.48 -21.97 14.08
C MET A 1 -10.41 -21.14 14.79
N ARG A 2 -9.22 -21.72 15.10
CA ARG A 2 -8.12 -21.00 15.80
C ARG A 2 -7.12 -20.46 14.78
N ILE A 3 -6.87 -19.14 14.79
CA ILE A 3 -6.05 -18.43 13.83
C ILE A 3 -4.82 -17.82 14.51
N ARG A 4 -3.64 -18.12 13.97
CA ARG A 4 -2.35 -17.51 14.35
C ARG A 4 -2.08 -16.34 13.41
N TYR A 5 -1.64 -15.21 13.94
CA TYR A 5 -1.32 -14.02 13.14
C TYR A 5 -0.26 -13.15 13.81
N ILE A 6 0.35 -12.30 13.00
CA ILE A 6 1.31 -11.27 13.41
C ILE A 6 0.69 -9.90 13.07
N PRO A 7 0.51 -9.00 14.04
CA PRO A 7 0.15 -7.63 13.73
C PRO A 7 1.36 -6.88 13.15
N ALA A 8 1.15 -6.19 12.05
CA ALA A 8 2.13 -5.34 11.40
C ALA A 8 1.58 -3.93 11.22
N ASP A 9 2.41 -2.92 11.54
CA ASP A 9 2.09 -1.51 11.38
C ASP A 9 3.07 -0.84 10.41
N PRO A 10 2.76 -0.82 9.12
CA PRO A 10 3.51 -0.06 8.13
C PRO A 10 2.93 1.36 7.97
N ALA A 11 3.25 2.27 8.88
CA ALA A 11 2.80 3.67 8.90
C ALA A 11 1.26 3.81 8.97
N GLY A 12 0.63 3.07 9.91
CA GLY A 12 -0.79 3.18 10.23
C GLY A 12 -1.74 2.34 9.39
N ASN A 13 -1.31 1.78 8.26
CA ASN A 13 -2.11 0.84 7.48
C ASN A 13 -2.01 -0.57 8.09
N LEU A 14 -2.68 -0.75 9.24
CA LEU A 14 -2.55 -1.94 10.08
C LEU A 14 -2.90 -3.21 9.33
N THR A 15 -1.95 -4.14 9.28
CA THR A 15 -2.05 -5.38 8.53
C THR A 15 -1.95 -6.58 9.45
N GLY A 16 -2.92 -7.49 9.37
CA GLY A 16 -2.83 -8.80 10.00
C GLY A 16 -2.14 -9.81 9.07
N LEU A 17 -0.93 -10.26 9.44
CA LEU A 17 -0.20 -11.31 8.72
C LEU A 17 -0.63 -12.68 9.27
N VAL A 18 -1.53 -13.38 8.58
CA VAL A 18 -2.10 -14.66 9.01
C VAL A 18 -1.14 -15.80 8.67
N LEU A 19 -0.73 -16.56 9.68
CA LEU A 19 0.18 -17.71 9.57
C LEU A 19 -0.57 -19.04 9.41
N THR A 20 -1.81 -19.12 9.91
CA THR A 20 -2.62 -20.33 9.76
C THR A 20 -2.95 -20.56 8.30
N HIS A 21 -2.67 -21.78 7.81
CA HIS A 21 -3.05 -22.15 6.44
C HIS A 21 -4.58 -22.09 6.28
N VAL A 22 -5.03 -21.35 5.26
CA VAL A 22 -6.45 -21.15 4.93
C VAL A 22 -6.63 -21.32 3.43
N SER A 23 -7.61 -22.11 3.01
CA SER A 23 -7.92 -22.26 1.59
C SER A 23 -8.35 -20.92 0.98
N GLN A 24 -8.00 -20.70 -0.28
CA GLN A 24 -8.21 -19.42 -0.97
C GLN A 24 -9.67 -18.96 -0.93
N GLU A 25 -10.60 -19.89 -1.06
CA GLU A 25 -12.04 -19.62 -1.04
C GLU A 25 -12.54 -19.05 0.30
N MET A 26 -11.91 -19.42 1.42
CA MET A 26 -12.30 -18.99 2.74
C MET A 26 -11.67 -17.64 3.15
N ARG A 27 -10.61 -17.20 2.45
CA ARG A 27 -9.81 -16.02 2.85
C ARG A 27 -10.62 -14.72 2.93
N PRO A 28 -11.47 -14.35 1.96
CA PRO A 28 -12.22 -13.09 2.05
C PRO A 28 -13.17 -13.05 3.25
N ALA A 29 -13.91 -14.13 3.50
CA ALA A 29 -14.83 -14.20 4.64
C ALA A 29 -14.08 -14.20 5.98
N LEU A 30 -12.99 -14.94 6.08
CA LEU A 30 -12.14 -14.97 7.28
C LEU A 30 -11.49 -13.61 7.54
N ALA A 31 -11.00 -12.94 6.51
CA ALA A 31 -10.40 -11.61 6.62
C ALA A 31 -11.40 -10.60 7.19
N ALA A 32 -12.63 -10.57 6.66
CA ALA A 32 -13.68 -9.70 7.18
C ALA A 32 -13.98 -9.96 8.67
N ARG A 33 -13.99 -11.23 9.09
CA ARG A 33 -14.19 -11.62 10.50
C ARG A 33 -13.00 -11.20 11.37
N LEU A 34 -11.77 -11.41 10.91
CA LEU A 34 -10.56 -11.00 11.64
C LEU A 34 -10.53 -9.48 11.84
N MET A 35 -10.82 -8.70 10.80
CA MET A 35 -10.91 -7.24 10.91
C MET A 35 -11.98 -6.78 11.91
N ALA A 36 -13.07 -7.53 12.05
CA ALA A 36 -14.16 -7.20 12.98
C ALA A 36 -13.85 -7.57 14.43
N VAL A 37 -13.07 -8.64 14.70
CA VAL A 37 -12.88 -9.17 16.05
C VAL A 37 -11.51 -8.89 16.66
N CYS A 38 -10.47 -8.65 15.83
CA CYS A 38 -9.13 -8.38 16.34
C CYS A 38 -9.05 -6.98 16.95
N PRO A 39 -8.52 -6.84 18.16
CA PRO A 39 -8.49 -5.55 18.88
C PRO A 39 -7.50 -4.54 18.26
N GLU A 40 -6.63 -4.99 17.35
CA GLU A 40 -5.67 -4.14 16.65
C GLU A 40 -6.34 -3.17 15.68
N GLY A 41 -7.55 -3.47 15.19
CA GLY A 41 -8.24 -2.64 14.20
C GLY A 41 -7.57 -2.72 12.83
N PHE A 42 -7.34 -3.94 12.33
CA PHE A 42 -6.72 -4.14 11.02
C PHE A 42 -7.52 -3.47 9.89
N GLU A 43 -6.82 -2.80 9.00
CA GLU A 43 -7.37 -2.26 7.75
C GLU A 43 -7.33 -3.32 6.63
N GLN A 44 -6.44 -4.32 6.76
CA GLN A 44 -6.26 -5.38 5.77
C GLN A 44 -5.66 -6.65 6.38
N ILE A 45 -5.84 -7.75 5.68
CA ILE A 45 -5.32 -9.07 6.04
C ILE A 45 -4.49 -9.64 4.89
N ALA A 46 -3.33 -10.19 5.22
CA ALA A 46 -2.49 -10.95 4.30
C ALA A 46 -2.29 -12.38 4.84
N PHE A 47 -2.35 -13.36 3.96
CA PHE A 47 -2.16 -14.79 4.26
C PHE A 47 -0.76 -15.20 3.85
N ILE A 48 0.01 -15.70 4.81
CA ILE A 48 1.42 -16.07 4.63
C ILE A 48 1.50 -17.56 4.33
N ASP A 49 2.26 -17.91 3.30
CA ASP A 49 2.76 -19.27 3.11
C ASP A 49 3.97 -19.47 4.05
N GLU A 50 3.71 -20.01 5.24
CA GLU A 50 4.70 -20.10 6.32
C GLU A 50 5.89 -20.99 5.92
N ASP A 51 5.66 -22.04 5.11
CA ASP A 51 6.70 -22.94 4.61
C ASP A 51 7.67 -22.22 3.65
N SER A 52 7.20 -21.19 2.97
CA SER A 52 8.01 -20.38 2.05
C SER A 52 9.00 -19.43 2.74
N LEU A 53 8.78 -19.10 4.03
CA LEU A 53 9.53 -18.04 4.74
C LEU A 53 11.05 -18.26 4.74
N THR A 54 11.50 -19.51 4.86
CA THR A 54 12.92 -19.86 4.85
C THR A 54 13.45 -20.18 3.45
N GLY A 55 12.56 -20.32 2.47
CA GLY A 55 12.86 -20.60 1.07
C GLY A 55 13.44 -19.40 0.32
N PRO A 56 13.80 -19.55 -0.96
CA PRO A 56 14.39 -18.47 -1.76
C PRO A 56 13.42 -17.31 -2.00
N LEU A 57 12.12 -17.59 -2.05
CA LEU A 57 11.07 -16.62 -2.37
C LEU A 57 9.88 -16.77 -1.40
N PRO A 58 9.86 -16.04 -0.26
CA PRO A 58 8.72 -15.99 0.63
C PRO A 58 7.46 -15.52 -0.08
N ARG A 59 6.30 -16.06 0.31
CA ARG A 59 5.02 -15.82 -0.37
C ARG A 59 3.95 -15.36 0.59
N MET A 60 3.17 -14.35 0.15
CA MET A 60 1.94 -13.93 0.78
C MET A 60 0.87 -13.61 -0.26
N GLU A 61 -0.39 -13.68 0.17
CA GLU A 61 -1.54 -13.24 -0.62
C GLU A 61 -2.42 -12.30 0.20
N MET A 62 -2.81 -11.19 -0.40
CA MET A 62 -3.78 -10.27 0.19
C MET A 62 -5.18 -10.87 0.17
N MET A 63 -6.04 -10.42 1.07
CA MET A 63 -7.39 -10.94 1.25
C MET A 63 -8.27 -10.90 0.00
N GLY A 64 -8.05 -9.95 -0.90
CA GLY A 64 -8.75 -9.82 -2.19
C GLY A 64 -7.90 -10.22 -3.40
N GLY A 65 -6.66 -10.70 -3.19
CA GLY A 65 -5.74 -11.04 -4.27
C GLY A 65 -5.04 -9.83 -4.92
N GLU A 66 -5.27 -8.63 -4.42
CA GLU A 66 -4.68 -7.38 -4.89
C GLU A 66 -3.20 -7.26 -4.51
N PHE A 67 -2.50 -6.30 -5.13
CA PHE A 67 -1.19 -5.85 -4.68
C PHE A 67 -1.32 -4.76 -3.60
N CYS A 68 -0.56 -4.90 -2.52
CA CYS A 68 -0.44 -3.86 -1.49
C CYS A 68 1.03 -3.61 -1.12
N GLY A 69 1.53 -2.41 -1.40
CA GLY A 69 2.91 -2.02 -1.10
C GLY A 69 3.20 -1.98 0.41
N ASN A 70 2.25 -1.52 1.22
CA ASN A 70 2.36 -1.50 2.68
C ASN A 70 2.49 -2.92 3.25
N ALA A 71 1.62 -3.83 2.85
CA ALA A 71 1.70 -5.24 3.25
C ALA A 71 3.00 -5.89 2.74
N SER A 72 3.41 -5.60 1.50
CA SER A 72 4.64 -6.17 0.90
C SER A 72 5.89 -5.80 1.69
N ARG A 73 6.06 -4.53 2.09
CA ARG A 73 7.21 -4.12 2.88
C ARG A 73 7.17 -4.65 4.31
N ALA A 74 5.98 -4.74 4.93
CA ALA A 74 5.82 -5.34 6.24
C ALA A 74 6.13 -6.85 6.22
N PHE A 75 5.63 -7.55 5.21
CA PHE A 75 5.93 -8.96 5.00
C PHE A 75 7.42 -9.22 4.74
N GLY A 76 8.05 -8.41 3.87
CA GLY A 76 9.49 -8.52 3.62
C GLY A 76 10.32 -8.31 4.89
N TRP A 77 9.95 -7.34 5.74
CA TRP A 77 10.56 -7.15 7.04
C TRP A 77 10.42 -8.38 7.94
N TYR A 78 9.20 -8.91 8.07
CA TYR A 78 8.91 -10.12 8.84
C TYR A 78 9.69 -11.34 8.33
N ALA A 79 9.68 -11.57 7.01
CA ALA A 79 10.41 -12.69 6.40
C ALA A 79 11.92 -12.61 6.66
N ALA A 80 12.51 -11.41 6.56
CA ALA A 80 13.93 -11.23 6.88
C ALA A 80 14.25 -11.52 8.34
N GLN A 81 13.40 -11.08 9.28
CA GLN A 81 13.55 -11.41 10.70
C GLN A 81 13.49 -12.93 10.94
N ARG A 82 12.53 -13.63 10.29
CA ARG A 82 12.38 -15.09 10.40
C ARG A 82 13.59 -15.86 9.86
N ARG A 83 14.26 -15.34 8.85
CA ARG A 83 15.49 -15.93 8.28
C ARG A 83 16.73 -15.73 9.16
N GLY A 84 16.79 -14.63 9.92
CA GLY A 84 17.89 -14.34 10.85
C GLY A 84 19.27 -14.17 10.20
N ARG A 85 19.33 -13.86 8.89
CA ARG A 85 20.59 -13.78 8.12
C ARG A 85 21.18 -12.37 8.01
N GLY A 86 20.58 -11.36 8.67
CA GLY A 86 21.00 -9.97 8.55
C GLY A 86 20.80 -9.40 7.14
N GLU A 87 19.80 -9.86 6.42
CA GLU A 87 19.49 -9.43 5.06
C GLU A 87 19.17 -7.92 5.03
N THR A 88 19.72 -7.21 4.07
CA THR A 88 19.42 -5.80 3.78
C THR A 88 18.45 -5.65 2.61
N ALA A 89 18.19 -6.72 1.89
CA ALA A 89 17.17 -6.80 0.84
C ALA A 89 16.80 -8.25 0.56
N LEU A 90 15.55 -8.48 0.17
CA LEU A 90 15.05 -9.75 -0.32
C LEU A 90 13.95 -9.53 -1.36
N CYS A 91 13.65 -10.57 -2.14
CA CYS A 91 12.46 -10.60 -2.98
C CYS A 91 11.36 -11.41 -2.31
N VAL A 92 10.12 -10.95 -2.44
CA VAL A 92 8.92 -11.65 -1.96
C VAL A 92 7.92 -11.83 -3.10
N SER A 93 7.19 -12.94 -3.11
CA SER A 93 6.06 -13.16 -3.99
C SER A 93 4.81 -12.64 -3.30
N VAL A 94 4.10 -11.72 -3.95
CA VAL A 94 2.87 -11.14 -3.41
C VAL A 94 1.76 -11.20 -4.46
N SER A 95 0.51 -11.39 -4.01
CA SER A 95 -0.64 -11.34 -4.91
C SER A 95 -0.74 -10.02 -5.65
N GLY A 96 -1.33 -10.01 -6.84
CA GLY A 96 -1.50 -8.82 -7.66
C GLY A 96 -0.21 -8.26 -8.30
N ALA A 97 0.97 -8.79 -7.95
CA ALA A 97 2.22 -8.42 -8.60
C ALA A 97 2.60 -9.43 -9.70
N ALA A 98 2.91 -8.93 -10.90
CA ALA A 98 3.31 -9.78 -12.03
C ALA A 98 4.70 -10.43 -11.85
N ALA A 99 5.54 -9.88 -10.97
CA ALA A 99 6.90 -10.37 -10.69
C ALA A 99 7.20 -10.25 -9.18
N PRO A 100 8.22 -10.98 -8.68
CA PRO A 100 8.65 -10.83 -7.30
C PRO A 100 8.99 -9.38 -6.96
N VAL A 101 8.48 -8.91 -5.82
CA VAL A 101 8.69 -7.56 -5.31
C VAL A 101 9.97 -7.52 -4.49
N ARG A 102 10.88 -6.63 -4.86
CA ARG A 102 12.08 -6.40 -4.05
C ARG A 102 11.74 -5.52 -2.86
N VAL A 103 12.14 -5.96 -1.68
CA VAL A 103 12.04 -5.18 -0.42
C VAL A 103 13.45 -4.89 0.07
N GLN A 104 13.77 -3.61 0.27
CA GLN A 104 15.00 -3.16 0.92
C GLN A 104 14.73 -2.87 2.38
N LEU A 105 15.69 -3.20 3.25
CA LEU A 105 15.57 -3.08 4.70
C LEU A 105 16.63 -2.12 5.23
N ASP A 106 16.20 -1.10 5.94
CA ASP A 106 17.05 -0.23 6.73
C ASP A 106 16.84 -0.58 8.21
N THR A 107 17.60 -1.58 8.66
CA THR A 107 17.46 -2.11 10.01
C THR A 107 17.88 -1.09 11.08
N ALA A 108 18.76 -0.15 10.74
CA ALA A 108 19.19 0.90 11.66
C ALA A 108 18.05 1.90 11.94
N ARG A 109 17.19 2.17 10.92
CA ARG A 109 16.05 3.07 11.05
C ARG A 109 14.73 2.35 11.34
N GLY A 110 14.71 1.01 11.33
CA GLY A 110 13.47 0.24 11.42
C GLY A 110 12.54 0.45 10.22
N CYS A 111 13.10 0.65 9.01
CA CYS A 111 12.34 0.99 7.81
C CYS A 111 12.47 -0.09 6.73
N ALA A 112 11.42 -0.28 5.96
CA ALA A 112 11.41 -1.13 4.78
C ALA A 112 10.83 -0.40 3.57
N TYR A 113 11.36 -0.69 2.38
CA TYR A 113 10.99 -0.08 1.10
C TYR A 113 10.71 -1.17 0.09
N ALA A 114 9.50 -1.17 -0.48
CA ALA A 114 9.11 -2.10 -1.54
C ALA A 114 9.16 -1.42 -2.91
N ASP A 115 9.62 -2.13 -3.93
CA ASP A 115 9.45 -1.69 -5.31
C ASP A 115 7.96 -1.63 -5.64
N MET A 116 7.56 -0.57 -6.35
CA MET A 116 6.18 -0.28 -6.68
C MET A 116 5.94 -0.28 -8.18
N PRO A 117 4.75 -0.69 -8.63
CA PRO A 117 4.31 -0.45 -9.99
C PRO A 117 4.40 1.03 -10.34
N LEU A 118 4.85 1.33 -11.55
CA LEU A 118 4.92 2.71 -12.04
C LEU A 118 3.58 3.15 -12.62
N PRO A 119 3.24 4.46 -12.51
CA PRO A 119 2.15 5.03 -13.28
C PRO A 119 2.33 4.82 -14.78
N CYS A 120 1.23 4.52 -15.47
CA CYS A 120 1.22 4.32 -16.92
C CYS A 120 0.77 5.57 -17.70
N GLY A 121 0.37 6.63 -17.01
CA GLY A 121 -0.05 7.89 -17.64
C GLY A 121 -0.72 8.85 -16.67
N CYS A 122 -1.09 10.01 -17.20
CA CYS A 122 -1.82 11.04 -16.47
C CYS A 122 -2.80 11.73 -17.42
N VAL A 123 -4.00 11.99 -16.92
CA VAL A 123 -5.00 12.80 -17.62
C VAL A 123 -5.44 13.95 -16.72
N ARG A 124 -5.79 15.10 -17.31
CA ARG A 124 -6.31 16.22 -16.55
C ARG A 124 -7.81 16.26 -16.66
N ILE A 125 -8.51 16.40 -15.56
CA ILE A 125 -9.98 16.48 -15.48
C ILE A 125 -10.42 17.80 -14.87
N GLY A 126 -11.65 18.20 -15.16
CA GLY A 126 -12.35 19.28 -14.45
C GLY A 126 -13.39 18.68 -13.50
N ALA A 127 -13.30 18.99 -12.22
CA ALA A 127 -14.26 18.53 -11.20
C ALA A 127 -14.54 19.64 -10.19
N ALA A 128 -15.82 19.87 -9.87
CA ALA A 128 -16.25 20.88 -8.89
C ALA A 128 -15.64 22.29 -9.12
N GLY A 129 -15.53 22.72 -10.39
CA GLY A 129 -14.96 24.02 -10.77
C GLY A 129 -13.41 24.09 -10.72
N ARG A 130 -12.72 22.98 -10.59
CA ARG A 130 -11.25 22.86 -10.45
C ARG A 130 -10.68 21.89 -11.45
N ALA A 131 -9.39 22.02 -11.71
CA ALA A 131 -8.63 21.03 -12.46
C ALA A 131 -7.93 20.07 -11.48
N ALA A 132 -7.93 18.78 -11.80
CA ALA A 132 -7.17 17.77 -11.07
C ALA A 132 -6.40 16.87 -12.07
N ASP A 133 -5.17 16.51 -11.71
CA ASP A 133 -4.38 15.53 -12.45
C ASP A 133 -4.74 14.14 -11.95
N VAL A 134 -5.18 13.25 -12.85
CA VAL A 134 -5.49 11.85 -12.55
C VAL A 134 -4.33 10.99 -13.03
N VAL A 135 -3.59 10.44 -12.10
CA VAL A 135 -2.47 9.51 -12.37
C VAL A 135 -3.03 8.11 -12.51
N ARG A 136 -2.77 7.48 -13.63
CA ARG A 136 -3.25 6.13 -13.95
C ARG A 136 -2.22 5.09 -13.53
N MET A 137 -2.67 4.09 -12.79
CA MET A 137 -1.87 2.97 -12.34
C MET A 137 -2.62 1.65 -12.58
N GLU A 138 -1.91 0.55 -12.56
CA GLU A 138 -2.55 -0.76 -12.62
C GLU A 138 -3.43 -0.99 -11.39
N GLY A 139 -4.72 -1.25 -11.63
CA GLY A 139 -5.72 -1.54 -10.59
C GLY A 139 -6.32 -0.31 -9.89
N ILE A 140 -5.68 0.85 -9.90
CA ILE A 140 -6.18 2.05 -9.21
C ILE A 140 -5.71 3.34 -9.89
N ASP A 141 -6.61 4.30 -10.10
CA ASP A 141 -6.28 5.65 -10.57
C ASP A 141 -6.37 6.66 -9.42
N HIS A 142 -5.45 7.63 -9.37
CA HIS A 142 -5.41 8.64 -8.30
C HIS A 142 -5.56 10.05 -8.84
N ALA A 143 -6.61 10.78 -8.42
CA ALA A 143 -6.75 12.21 -8.66
C ALA A 143 -6.02 12.99 -7.55
N VAL A 144 -5.21 13.97 -7.93
CA VAL A 144 -4.51 14.86 -7.00
C VAL A 144 -5.24 16.19 -6.91
N VAL A 145 -5.68 16.50 -5.69
CA VAL A 145 -6.37 17.76 -5.34
C VAL A 145 -5.47 18.55 -4.40
N THR A 146 -4.99 19.70 -4.85
CA THR A 146 -4.06 20.54 -4.08
C THR A 146 -4.77 21.69 -3.37
N GLU A 147 -4.22 22.09 -2.20
CA GLU A 147 -4.60 23.27 -1.43
C GLU A 147 -6.08 23.30 -0.97
N GLU A 148 -6.69 22.11 -0.82
CA GLU A 148 -8.06 21.94 -0.35
C GLU A 148 -8.10 21.11 0.93
N ALA A 149 -9.01 21.48 1.82
CA ALA A 149 -9.30 20.66 2.99
C ALA A 149 -9.97 19.34 2.56
N PRO A 150 -9.59 18.20 3.15
CA PRO A 150 -10.24 16.93 2.89
C PRO A 150 -11.74 17.01 3.14
N SER A 151 -12.52 16.60 2.13
CA SER A 151 -13.99 16.64 2.18
C SER A 151 -14.55 15.48 1.36
N GLU A 152 -15.42 14.69 1.96
CA GLU A 152 -16.05 13.57 1.27
C GLU A 152 -16.92 14.04 0.09
N ALA A 153 -17.61 15.17 0.24
CA ALA A 153 -18.41 15.73 -0.85
C ALA A 153 -17.54 16.09 -2.06
N LEU A 154 -16.37 16.71 -1.83
CA LEU A 154 -15.42 17.03 -2.89
C LEU A 154 -14.78 15.74 -3.46
N ALA A 155 -14.41 14.78 -2.62
CA ALA A 155 -13.89 13.50 -3.08
C ALA A 155 -14.87 12.80 -4.03
N ARG A 156 -16.14 12.70 -3.64
CA ARG A 156 -17.20 12.10 -4.49
C ARG A 156 -17.43 12.88 -5.79
N ALA A 157 -17.36 14.20 -5.78
CA ALA A 157 -17.47 15.01 -6.99
C ALA A 157 -16.29 14.79 -7.95
N VAL A 158 -15.07 14.63 -7.40
CA VAL A 158 -13.86 14.30 -8.18
C VAL A 158 -13.98 12.90 -8.77
N LEU A 159 -14.35 11.90 -7.95
CA LEU A 159 -14.55 10.51 -8.38
C LEU A 159 -15.56 10.41 -9.55
N ALA A 160 -16.65 11.16 -9.47
CA ALA A 160 -17.68 11.19 -10.54
C ALA A 160 -17.16 11.76 -11.87
N ALA A 161 -16.10 12.57 -11.84
CA ALA A 161 -15.47 13.15 -13.03
C ALA A 161 -14.28 12.30 -13.54
N MET A 162 -13.78 11.34 -12.76
CA MET A 162 -12.68 10.46 -13.16
C MET A 162 -13.14 9.42 -14.18
N PRO A 163 -12.26 8.99 -15.10
CA PRO A 163 -12.51 7.79 -15.90
C PRO A 163 -12.78 6.58 -14.99
N PRO A 164 -13.68 5.65 -15.38
CA PRO A 164 -13.94 4.44 -14.59
C PRO A 164 -12.68 3.60 -14.42
N ALA A 165 -12.43 3.11 -13.19
CA ALA A 165 -11.35 2.20 -12.84
C ALA A 165 -11.81 1.23 -11.75
N PRO A 166 -11.16 0.06 -11.56
CA PRO A 166 -11.50 -0.89 -10.50
C PRO A 166 -11.47 -0.27 -9.10
N ALA A 167 -10.46 0.58 -8.85
CA ALA A 167 -10.40 1.45 -7.69
C ALA A 167 -10.00 2.87 -8.12
N GLN A 168 -10.40 3.86 -7.33
CA GLN A 168 -10.13 5.27 -7.59
C GLN A 168 -9.79 5.97 -6.28
N GLY A 169 -8.69 6.70 -6.24
CA GLY A 169 -8.28 7.51 -5.08
C GLY A 169 -8.40 9.00 -5.36
N VAL A 170 -8.75 9.76 -4.34
CA VAL A 170 -8.63 11.22 -4.33
C VAL A 170 -7.65 11.60 -3.24
N LEU A 171 -6.54 12.21 -3.64
CA LEU A 171 -5.45 12.60 -2.77
C LEU A 171 -5.55 14.09 -2.48
N PHE A 172 -5.90 14.45 -1.25
CA PHE A 172 -5.88 15.83 -0.79
C PHE A 172 -4.48 16.19 -0.33
N VAL A 173 -3.82 17.11 -1.04
CA VAL A 173 -2.41 17.43 -0.85
C VAL A 173 -2.24 18.89 -0.42
N GLY A 174 -1.52 19.09 0.70
CA GLY A 174 -1.14 20.41 1.19
C GLY A 174 0.30 20.39 1.75
N GLY A 175 1.24 20.94 0.99
CA GLY A 175 2.66 20.83 1.31
C GLY A 175 3.13 19.37 1.32
N CYS A 176 3.64 18.88 2.46
CA CYS A 176 4.01 17.47 2.62
C CYS A 176 2.86 16.59 3.16
N ARG A 177 1.71 17.15 3.46
CA ARG A 177 0.55 16.38 3.94
C ARG A 177 -0.24 15.80 2.80
N MET A 178 -0.67 14.55 2.95
CA MET A 178 -1.57 13.88 2.01
C MET A 178 -2.65 13.12 2.78
N THR A 179 -3.91 13.35 2.42
CA THR A 179 -5.05 12.63 2.99
C THR A 179 -5.77 11.89 1.86
N PRO A 180 -5.68 10.55 1.81
CA PRO A 180 -6.25 9.75 0.75
C PRO A 180 -7.70 9.35 1.05
N PHE A 181 -8.58 9.48 0.06
CA PHE A 181 -9.91 8.89 0.03
C PHE A 181 -9.96 7.88 -1.11
N VAL A 182 -10.21 6.61 -0.82
CA VAL A 182 -10.20 5.53 -1.81
C VAL A 182 -11.59 4.93 -1.96
N TYR A 183 -12.02 4.79 -3.21
CA TYR A 183 -13.27 4.14 -3.61
C TYR A 183 -12.98 2.86 -4.38
N VAL A 184 -13.64 1.78 -4.00
CA VAL A 184 -13.55 0.47 -4.66
C VAL A 184 -14.86 0.17 -5.38
N ALA A 185 -14.82 0.08 -6.70
CA ALA A 185 -16.02 -0.08 -7.53
C ALA A 185 -16.78 -1.40 -7.24
N ALA A 186 -16.07 -2.50 -7.00
CA ALA A 186 -16.65 -3.81 -6.75
C ALA A 186 -17.53 -3.87 -5.49
N THR A 187 -17.20 -3.07 -4.46
CA THR A 187 -17.94 -3.01 -3.20
C THR A 187 -18.84 -1.77 -3.10
N GLY A 188 -18.65 -0.78 -3.98
CA GLY A 188 -19.33 0.50 -3.91
C GLY A 188 -18.96 1.35 -2.68
N THR A 189 -17.86 1.01 -2.01
CA THR A 189 -17.44 1.65 -0.75
C THR A 189 -16.35 2.69 -0.97
N GLY A 190 -16.42 3.82 -0.27
CA GLY A 190 -15.36 4.81 -0.19
C GLY A 190 -14.91 4.99 1.26
N VAL A 191 -13.59 4.98 1.47
CA VAL A 191 -12.98 5.08 2.81
C VAL A 191 -11.84 6.09 2.83
N TRP A 192 -11.67 6.75 3.97
CA TRP A 192 -10.46 7.50 4.28
C TRP A 192 -9.40 6.52 4.72
N GLU A 193 -8.31 6.42 3.97
CA GLU A 193 -7.20 5.53 4.35
C GLU A 193 -6.26 6.21 5.35
N SER A 194 -5.72 5.43 6.26
CA SER A 194 -4.66 5.88 7.17
C SER A 194 -3.35 6.12 6.44
N SER A 195 -3.03 5.31 5.42
CA SER A 195 -1.93 5.56 4.50
C SER A 195 -2.12 4.84 3.16
N CYS A 196 -1.76 5.52 2.06
CA CYS A 196 -1.93 5.06 0.69
C CYS A 196 -0.60 5.01 -0.06
N GLY A 197 -0.02 3.81 -0.18
CA GLY A 197 1.27 3.65 -0.85
C GLY A 197 1.22 3.94 -2.35
N SER A 198 0.17 3.50 -3.06
CA SER A 198 0.00 3.80 -4.49
C SER A 198 -0.24 5.29 -4.72
N GLY A 199 -1.02 5.95 -3.85
CA GLY A 199 -1.24 7.39 -3.88
C GLY A 199 0.05 8.18 -3.67
N SER A 200 0.88 7.78 -2.70
CA SER A 200 2.20 8.38 -2.47
C SER A 200 3.11 8.25 -3.69
N VAL A 201 3.11 7.10 -4.38
CA VAL A 201 3.88 6.90 -5.63
C VAL A 201 3.32 7.73 -6.77
N ALA A 202 1.99 7.81 -6.92
CA ALA A 202 1.34 8.64 -7.93
C ALA A 202 1.71 10.12 -7.76
N LEU A 203 1.66 10.64 -6.52
CA LEU A 203 2.06 12.02 -6.22
C LEU A 203 3.55 12.25 -6.49
N ALA A 204 4.44 11.36 -6.03
CA ALA A 204 5.88 11.47 -6.29
C ALA A 204 6.20 11.45 -7.79
N TRP A 205 5.50 10.61 -8.56
CA TRP A 205 5.64 10.55 -10.01
C TRP A 205 5.25 11.87 -10.69
N LEU A 206 4.14 12.51 -10.25
CA LEU A 206 3.77 13.84 -10.75
C LEU A 206 4.84 14.88 -10.43
N LEU A 207 5.37 14.87 -9.21
CA LEU A 207 6.42 15.80 -8.77
C LEU A 207 7.75 15.59 -9.50
N CYS A 208 7.98 14.38 -10.04
CA CYS A 208 9.17 14.08 -10.84
C CYS A 208 9.11 14.64 -12.27
N ARG A 209 7.95 15.08 -12.78
CA ARG A 209 7.80 15.57 -14.17
C ARG A 209 8.66 16.81 -14.48
N GLU A 210 9.03 17.56 -13.45
CA GLU A 210 9.84 18.77 -13.56
C GLU A 210 11.22 18.60 -12.90
N ARG A 211 11.68 17.35 -12.70
CA ARG A 211 12.96 17.05 -12.08
C ARG A 211 13.98 16.57 -13.11
N ASP A 212 15.23 16.90 -12.85
CA ASP A 212 16.38 16.40 -13.61
C ASP A 212 16.56 14.88 -13.39
N ASP A 213 17.35 14.26 -14.25
CA ASP A 213 17.75 12.86 -14.11
C ASP A 213 18.46 12.63 -12.77
N GLY A 214 18.15 11.53 -12.11
CA GLY A 214 18.71 11.16 -10.82
C GLY A 214 17.70 10.53 -9.87
N MET A 215 18.16 10.30 -8.63
CA MET A 215 17.31 9.76 -7.57
C MET A 215 16.68 10.91 -6.79
N HIS A 216 15.36 10.93 -6.71
CA HIS A 216 14.59 11.90 -5.93
C HIS A 216 13.90 11.21 -4.75
N ALA A 217 13.90 11.87 -3.61
CA ALA A 217 13.23 11.40 -2.40
C ALA A 217 12.13 12.37 -1.99
N PHE A 218 10.97 11.81 -1.70
CA PHE A 218 9.79 12.52 -1.21
C PHE A 218 9.35 11.89 0.11
N ALA A 219 8.71 12.67 0.96
CA ALA A 219 8.10 12.19 2.18
C ALA A 219 6.74 12.86 2.36
N PHE A 220 5.71 12.05 2.55
CA PHE A 220 4.34 12.50 2.73
C PHE A 220 3.85 12.12 4.12
N ASP A 221 3.32 13.10 4.83
CA ASP A 221 2.69 12.90 6.14
C ASP A 221 1.21 12.58 5.90
N GLU A 222 0.85 11.33 6.14
CA GLU A 222 -0.51 10.81 6.00
C GLU A 222 -1.14 10.59 7.39
N PRO A 223 -2.47 10.41 7.51
CA PRO A 223 -3.12 10.27 8.82
C PRO A 223 -2.51 9.22 9.74
N GLY A 224 -2.09 8.08 9.20
CA GLY A 224 -1.50 6.96 9.96
C GLY A 224 0.00 7.03 10.13
N GLY A 225 0.71 7.92 9.43
CA GLY A 225 2.16 8.04 9.51
C GLY A 225 2.81 8.58 8.25
N ARG A 226 4.14 8.53 8.24
CA ARG A 226 4.93 9.03 7.11
C ARG A 226 5.24 7.93 6.12
N ILE A 227 4.94 8.18 4.84
CA ILE A 227 5.37 7.37 3.70
C ILE A 227 6.51 8.10 2.99
N GLU A 228 7.60 7.39 2.75
CA GLU A 228 8.74 7.86 1.95
C GLU A 228 8.67 7.22 0.56
N VAL A 229 8.91 8.01 -0.49
CA VAL A 229 9.02 7.50 -1.87
C VAL A 229 10.37 7.89 -2.45
N ARG A 230 11.07 6.93 -3.02
CA ARG A 230 12.30 7.15 -3.80
C ARG A 230 12.02 6.84 -5.25
N ALA A 231 12.18 7.84 -6.12
CA ALA A 231 11.92 7.72 -7.54
C ALA A 231 13.20 7.98 -8.34
N GLN A 232 13.54 7.07 -9.25
CA GLN A 232 14.63 7.24 -10.21
C GLN A 232 14.09 7.88 -11.47
N VAL A 233 14.67 9.01 -11.87
CA VAL A 233 14.38 9.68 -13.15
C VAL A 233 15.54 9.44 -14.11
N GLU A 234 15.24 9.00 -15.33
CA GLU A 234 16.20 8.82 -16.42
C GLU A 234 15.59 9.31 -17.74
N ARG A 235 16.29 10.21 -18.41
CA ARG A 235 15.84 10.83 -19.65
C ARG A 235 14.46 11.50 -19.52
N GLY A 236 14.23 12.14 -18.36
CA GLY A 236 12.98 12.82 -18.06
C GLY A 236 11.80 11.89 -17.72
N HIS A 237 12.04 10.59 -17.50
CA HIS A 237 11.01 9.62 -17.15
C HIS A 237 11.34 8.92 -15.83
N VAL A 238 10.33 8.67 -15.01
CA VAL A 238 10.49 7.81 -13.82
C VAL A 238 10.62 6.37 -14.27
N THR A 239 11.77 5.75 -14.01
CA THR A 239 12.10 4.38 -14.39
C THR A 239 11.97 3.38 -13.25
N ARG A 240 11.94 3.86 -12.00
CA ARG A 240 11.74 3.06 -10.81
C ARG A 240 11.15 3.89 -9.69
N ALA A 241 10.27 3.30 -8.91
CA ALA A 241 9.78 3.87 -7.66
C ALA A 241 9.84 2.82 -6.55
N MET A 242 10.24 3.26 -5.36
CA MET A 242 10.20 2.49 -4.13
C MET A 242 9.42 3.27 -3.09
N MET A 243 8.48 2.61 -2.44
CA MET A 243 7.69 3.18 -1.36
C MET A 243 8.07 2.51 -0.03
N GLY A 244 8.20 3.29 1.04
CA GLY A 244 8.62 2.77 2.32
C GLY A 244 8.39 3.72 3.49
N GLY A 245 9.12 3.46 4.55
CA GLY A 245 9.07 4.12 5.85
C GLY A 245 9.16 3.11 6.98
N CYS A 246 8.90 3.56 8.21
CA CYS A 246 8.97 2.70 9.38
C CYS A 246 7.98 1.53 9.29
N VAL A 247 8.41 0.38 9.84
CA VAL A 247 7.59 -0.83 9.96
C VAL A 247 7.73 -1.36 11.38
N ARG A 248 6.61 -1.58 12.05
CA ARG A 248 6.57 -2.24 13.34
C ARG A 248 5.92 -3.62 13.19
N ILE A 249 6.59 -4.65 13.68
CA ILE A 249 6.08 -6.03 13.70
C ILE A 249 5.84 -6.41 15.15
N GLY A 250 4.62 -6.79 15.47
CA GLY A 250 4.26 -7.29 16.80
C GLY A 250 4.65 -8.76 17.02
N GLY A 251 4.41 -9.25 18.22
CA GLY A 251 4.54 -10.67 18.52
C GLY A 251 3.41 -11.50 17.91
N GLU A 252 3.66 -12.80 17.74
CA GLU A 252 2.63 -13.75 17.31
C GLU A 252 1.47 -13.78 18.30
N LYS A 253 0.26 -13.75 17.78
CA LYS A 253 -1.00 -13.82 18.51
C LYS A 253 -1.89 -14.92 17.97
N THR A 254 -2.89 -15.25 18.76
CA THR A 254 -3.90 -16.24 18.39
C THR A 254 -5.29 -15.69 18.71
N VAL A 255 -6.25 -15.93 17.83
CA VAL A 255 -7.65 -15.60 18.03
C VAL A 255 -8.53 -16.80 17.66
N ASP A 256 -9.56 -17.05 18.44
CA ASP A 256 -10.58 -18.05 18.14
C ASP A 256 -11.73 -17.38 17.38
N ILE A 257 -11.92 -17.78 16.14
CA ILE A 257 -13.02 -17.31 15.28
C ILE A 257 -14.16 -18.33 15.42
N PRO A 258 -15.35 -17.94 15.92
CA PRO A 258 -16.51 -18.83 15.95
C PRO A 258 -16.87 -19.34 14.54
N ASP A 259 -17.51 -20.47 14.44
CA ASP A 259 -17.95 -21.04 13.15
C ASP A 259 -19.08 -20.23 12.50
#